data_a3ba998a82591a8d337a6f9f4e4db6ad
#
_entry.id   a3ba998a82591a8d337a6f9f4e4db6ad
#
_cell.length_a   1.000
_cell.length_b   1.000
_cell.length_c   1.000
_cell.angle_alpha   90.00
_cell.angle_beta   90.00
_cell.angle_gamma   90.00
#
_symmetry.space_group_name_H-M   'P 1'
#
loop_
_entity.id
_entity.type
_entity.pdbx_description
1 polymer ?
#
loop_
_entity_poly.entity_id
_entity_poly.type
_entity_poly.pdbx_seq_one_letter_code
_entity_poly.pdbx_strand_id
1 'polypeptide(L)'
;MTAVGSEQRFRLLPPDDGANALEEELLARWHEEGLFARTLEAHADATSWVFFEGPPTANGRPGIHHVFARTIKDLFCRHRAMSGFRVLRKAGWDTHGLPVEIEVEKQLPALLRARGMSEEEIARYSGKPLIEAFGVEEFN
;
A
#
# COMPACT_ATOMS: atom_id res chain seq x y z
N MET A 1 48.17 22.13 -16.47
CA MET A 1 47.32 21.66 -15.35
C MET A 1 45.93 21.48 -15.90
N THR A 2 45.59 20.26 -16.30
CA THR A 2 44.28 19.88 -16.83
C THR A 2 43.34 19.67 -15.65
N ALA A 3 42.27 20.49 -15.58
CA ALA A 3 41.23 20.33 -14.59
C ALA A 3 40.59 18.94 -14.74
N VAL A 4 40.74 18.08 -13.75
CA VAL A 4 40.00 16.85 -13.61
C VAL A 4 38.55 17.25 -13.43
N GLY A 5 37.72 17.00 -14.46
CA GLY A 5 36.28 17.21 -14.38
C GLY A 5 35.74 16.44 -13.18
N SER A 6 35.08 17.12 -12.30
CA SER A 6 34.33 16.49 -11.21
C SER A 6 33.20 15.67 -11.85
N GLU A 7 33.42 14.38 -12.06
CA GLU A 7 32.34 13.46 -12.37
C GLU A 7 31.30 13.62 -11.26
N GLN A 8 30.12 14.09 -11.63
CA GLN A 8 29.02 14.31 -10.72
C GLN A 8 28.59 12.97 -10.17
N ARG A 9 29.02 12.66 -8.95
CA ARG A 9 28.86 11.36 -8.27
C ARG A 9 27.38 11.00 -7.99
N PHE A 10 26.52 12.03 -8.01
CA PHE A 10 25.12 11.89 -7.71
C PHE A 10 24.28 12.66 -8.74
N ARG A 11 23.22 12.05 -9.23
CA ARG A 11 22.23 12.73 -10.05
C ARG A 11 21.54 13.80 -9.20
N LEU A 12 21.48 15.02 -9.68
CA LEU A 12 20.66 16.06 -9.03
C LEU A 12 19.18 15.68 -9.21
N LEU A 13 18.41 15.87 -8.15
CA LEU A 13 16.95 15.73 -8.25
C LEU A 13 16.42 16.84 -9.16
N PRO A 14 15.50 16.54 -10.10
CA PRO A 14 14.88 17.57 -10.91
C PRO A 14 14.12 18.55 -10.02
N PRO A 15 14.34 19.86 -10.15
CA PRO A 15 13.68 20.84 -9.29
C PRO A 15 12.18 20.96 -9.52
N ASP A 16 11.70 20.52 -10.68
CA ASP A 16 10.34 20.80 -11.15
C ASP A 16 9.39 19.56 -11.11
N ASP A 17 9.92 18.35 -10.95
CA ASP A 17 9.12 17.12 -11.03
C ASP A 17 8.55 16.69 -9.67
N GLY A 18 8.25 17.50 -8.78
CA GLY A 18 7.62 17.20 -7.49
C GLY A 18 7.99 15.83 -6.85
N ALA A 19 7.94 15.70 -5.56
CA ALA A 19 8.28 14.45 -4.86
C ALA A 19 7.45 13.24 -5.36
N ASN A 20 6.20 13.46 -5.73
CA ASN A 20 5.29 12.40 -6.17
C ASN A 20 5.76 11.68 -7.45
N ALA A 21 6.16 12.44 -8.49
CA ALA A 21 6.63 11.86 -9.74
C ALA A 21 7.94 11.05 -9.54
N LEU A 22 8.83 11.55 -8.71
CA LEU A 22 10.06 10.85 -8.34
C LEU A 22 9.76 9.55 -7.56
N GLU A 23 8.83 9.59 -6.64
CA GLU A 23 8.43 8.42 -5.86
C GLU A 23 7.80 7.34 -6.74
N GLU A 24 6.96 7.71 -7.70
CA GLU A 24 6.36 6.79 -8.67
C GLU A 24 7.43 6.13 -9.57
N GLU A 25 8.39 6.91 -10.09
CA GLU A 25 9.53 6.40 -10.86
C GLU A 25 10.35 5.39 -10.04
N LEU A 26 10.64 5.73 -8.78
CA LEU A 26 11.41 4.88 -7.88
C LEU A 26 10.67 3.58 -7.55
N LEU A 27 9.37 3.64 -7.28
CA LEU A 27 8.56 2.47 -7.00
C LEU A 27 8.51 1.51 -8.20
N ALA A 28 8.31 2.04 -9.41
CA ALA A 28 8.31 1.25 -10.63
C ALA A 28 9.66 0.51 -10.81
N ARG A 29 10.76 1.24 -10.66
CA ARG A 29 12.11 0.66 -10.75
C ARG A 29 12.36 -0.40 -9.69
N TRP A 30 11.99 -0.17 -8.43
CA TRP A 30 12.16 -1.14 -7.36
C TRP A 30 11.33 -2.41 -7.58
N HIS A 31 10.16 -2.26 -8.20
CA HIS A 31 9.33 -3.40 -8.58
C HIS A 31 9.98 -4.23 -9.70
N GLU A 32 10.45 -3.57 -10.77
CA GLU A 32 11.15 -4.23 -11.88
C GLU A 32 12.41 -4.96 -11.42
N GLU A 33 13.20 -4.34 -10.55
CA GLU A 33 14.43 -4.92 -10.01
C GLU A 33 14.18 -6.02 -8.97
N GLY A 34 12.93 -6.22 -8.49
CA GLY A 34 12.61 -7.13 -7.40
C GLY A 34 13.32 -6.76 -6.10
N LEU A 35 13.54 -5.46 -5.86
CA LEU A 35 14.42 -4.96 -4.81
C LEU A 35 14.11 -5.56 -3.43
N PHE A 36 12.83 -5.67 -3.07
CA PHE A 36 12.44 -6.22 -1.77
C PHE A 36 12.87 -7.68 -1.60
N ALA A 37 12.65 -8.53 -2.61
CA ALA A 37 13.09 -9.93 -2.60
C ALA A 37 14.61 -10.03 -2.44
N ARG A 38 15.36 -9.22 -3.18
CA ARG A 38 16.83 -9.15 -3.09
C ARG A 38 17.31 -8.75 -1.69
N THR A 39 16.60 -7.87 -0.99
CA THR A 39 16.98 -7.52 0.40
C THR A 39 16.81 -8.70 1.37
N LEU A 40 15.81 -9.56 1.14
CA LEU A 40 15.61 -10.78 1.93
C LEU A 40 16.65 -11.86 1.60
N GLU A 41 17.00 -12.00 0.33
CA GLU A 41 18.02 -12.95 -0.14
C GLU A 41 19.41 -12.58 0.37
N ALA A 42 19.75 -11.29 0.33
CA ALA A 42 21.04 -10.80 0.82
C ALA A 42 21.28 -11.09 2.33
N HIS A 43 20.23 -11.37 3.06
CA HIS A 43 20.25 -11.68 4.50
C HIS A 43 19.64 -13.05 4.80
N ALA A 44 19.64 -13.98 3.85
CA ALA A 44 18.95 -15.27 3.97
C ALA A 44 19.36 -16.05 5.23
N ASP A 45 20.67 -16.06 5.54
CA ASP A 45 21.25 -16.77 6.67
C ASP A 45 21.37 -15.93 7.95
N ALA A 46 20.90 -14.66 7.92
CA ALA A 46 20.98 -13.78 9.07
C ALA A 46 19.88 -14.03 10.08
N THR A 47 20.09 -13.57 11.30
CA THR A 47 19.07 -13.62 12.37
C THR A 47 17.79 -12.95 11.91
N SER A 48 16.67 -13.64 11.98
CA SER A 48 15.37 -13.12 11.60
C SER A 48 14.87 -12.07 12.60
N TRP A 49 14.36 -10.98 12.07
CA TRP A 49 13.58 -9.98 12.79
C TRP A 49 12.23 -9.84 12.09
N VAL A 50 11.17 -10.21 12.78
CA VAL A 50 9.82 -10.25 12.20
C VAL A 50 9.05 -9.00 12.59
N PHE A 51 8.45 -8.36 11.60
CA PHE A 51 7.57 -7.21 11.79
C PHE A 51 6.17 -7.53 11.27
N PHE A 52 5.19 -7.37 12.14
CA PHE A 52 3.77 -7.49 11.77
C PHE A 52 3.16 -6.10 11.63
N GLU A 53 2.47 -5.88 10.52
CA GLU A 53 1.76 -4.64 10.23
C GLU A 53 0.26 -4.86 10.24
N GLY A 54 -0.47 -3.98 10.95
CA GLY A 54 -1.89 -3.76 10.77
C GLY A 54 -2.08 -2.55 9.85
N PRO A 55 -2.36 -2.74 8.55
CA PRO A 55 -2.66 -1.64 7.67
C PRO A 55 -3.90 -0.87 8.15
N PRO A 56 -4.12 0.37 7.69
CA PRO A 56 -5.37 1.09 7.94
C PRO A 56 -6.57 0.25 7.52
N THR A 57 -7.67 0.37 8.26
CA THR A 57 -8.95 -0.28 7.88
C THR A 57 -9.32 0.09 6.46
N ALA A 58 -9.79 -0.88 5.68
CA ALA A 58 -10.10 -0.72 4.26
C ALA A 58 -11.44 0.04 4.04
N ASN A 59 -11.59 1.23 4.64
CA ASN A 59 -12.79 2.05 4.61
C ASN A 59 -12.60 3.42 3.96
N GLY A 60 -11.51 3.63 3.24
CA GLY A 60 -11.22 4.88 2.56
C GLY A 60 -9.73 5.10 2.29
N ARG A 61 -9.41 6.28 1.75
CA ARG A 61 -8.00 6.63 1.47
C ARG A 61 -7.25 6.91 2.77
N PRO A 62 -6.01 6.41 2.90
CA PRO A 62 -5.18 6.69 4.07
C PRO A 62 -4.97 8.19 4.28
N GLY A 63 -5.16 8.66 5.51
CA GLY A 63 -4.84 10.03 5.90
C GLY A 63 -3.36 10.20 6.26
N ILE A 64 -2.94 11.45 6.44
CA ILE A 64 -1.54 11.81 6.76
C ILE A 64 -1.01 11.11 8.02
N HIS A 65 -1.85 10.89 9.02
CA HIS A 65 -1.48 10.19 10.25
C HIS A 65 -1.12 8.72 10.01
N HIS A 66 -1.76 8.06 9.02
CA HIS A 66 -1.39 6.72 8.60
C HIS A 66 -0.02 6.70 7.93
N VAL A 67 0.25 7.67 7.04
CA VAL A 67 1.55 7.80 6.36
C VAL A 67 2.65 8.05 7.40
N PHE A 68 2.43 8.95 8.36
CA PHE A 68 3.38 9.26 9.41
C PHE A 68 3.72 8.02 10.26
N ALA A 69 2.70 7.29 10.73
CA ALA A 69 2.91 6.07 11.49
C ALA A 69 3.70 5.01 10.70
N ARG A 70 3.39 4.84 9.40
CA ARG A 70 4.11 3.91 8.53
C ARG A 70 5.55 4.31 8.29
N THR A 71 5.83 5.59 8.11
CA THR A 71 7.19 6.10 7.94
C THR A 71 8.06 5.75 9.15
N ILE A 72 7.54 5.93 10.36
CA ILE A 72 8.26 5.54 11.58
C ILE A 72 8.50 4.03 11.64
N LYS A 73 7.49 3.22 11.35
CA LYS A 73 7.60 1.75 11.33
C LYS A 73 8.62 1.27 10.28
N ASP A 74 8.59 1.86 9.08
CA ASP A 74 9.54 1.54 8.02
C ASP A 74 10.97 1.94 8.37
N LEU A 75 11.16 3.05 9.09
CA LEU A 75 12.48 3.44 9.61
C LEU A 75 13.10 2.33 10.47
N PHE A 76 12.34 1.74 11.39
CA PHE A 76 12.82 0.62 12.21
C PHE A 76 13.16 -0.61 11.36
N CYS A 77 12.29 -0.96 10.39
CA CYS A 77 12.54 -2.06 9.49
C CYS A 77 13.82 -1.87 8.66
N ARG A 78 14.02 -0.67 8.11
CA ARG A 78 15.23 -0.31 7.35
C ARG A 78 16.47 -0.34 8.23
N HIS A 79 16.40 0.25 9.41
CA HIS A 79 17.51 0.21 10.37
C HIS A 79 17.92 -1.22 10.70
N ARG A 80 16.97 -2.11 10.96
CA ARG A 80 17.27 -3.53 11.23
C ARG A 80 17.89 -4.24 10.02
N ALA A 81 17.38 -4.01 8.82
CA ALA A 81 17.98 -4.55 7.62
C ALA A 81 19.42 -4.06 7.41
N MET A 82 19.69 -2.77 7.58
CA MET A 82 21.04 -2.20 7.50
C MET A 82 21.96 -2.70 8.63
N SER A 83 21.41 -3.15 9.74
CA SER A 83 22.14 -3.76 10.85
C SER A 83 22.41 -5.26 10.66
N GLY A 84 22.11 -5.80 9.49
CA GLY A 84 22.41 -7.19 9.13
C GLY A 84 21.36 -8.22 9.55
N PHE A 85 20.13 -7.80 9.89
CA PHE A 85 19.04 -8.74 10.17
C PHE A 85 18.24 -9.07 8.90
N ARG A 86 17.74 -10.30 8.84
CA ARG A 86 16.71 -10.68 7.89
C ARG A 86 15.36 -10.15 8.35
N VAL A 87 14.86 -9.10 7.71
CA VAL A 87 13.63 -8.41 8.12
C VAL A 87 12.43 -8.95 7.38
N LEU A 88 11.69 -9.85 8.04
CA LEU A 88 10.44 -10.40 7.52
C LEU A 88 9.28 -9.47 7.87
N ARG A 89 8.62 -8.94 6.85
CA ARG A 89 7.47 -8.04 6.98
C ARG A 89 6.21 -8.77 6.56
N LYS A 90 5.22 -8.82 7.45
CA LYS A 90 3.90 -9.42 7.20
C LYS A 90 2.82 -8.40 7.52
N ALA A 91 1.89 -8.24 6.63
CA ALA A 91 0.71 -7.41 6.83
C ALA A 91 -0.55 -8.27 6.79
N GLY A 92 -1.52 -7.92 7.62
CA GLY A 92 -2.87 -8.49 7.60
C GLY A 92 -3.88 -7.35 7.58
N TRP A 93 -4.68 -7.28 6.54
CA TRP A 93 -5.73 -6.28 6.42
C TRP A 93 -6.93 -6.64 7.27
N ASP A 94 -7.45 -5.65 7.99
CA ASP A 94 -8.78 -5.73 8.59
C ASP A 94 -9.80 -5.28 7.53
N THR A 95 -10.47 -6.26 6.94
CA THR A 95 -11.41 -6.06 5.82
C THR A 95 -12.87 -6.23 6.25
N HIS A 96 -13.13 -6.47 7.53
CA HIS A 96 -14.45 -6.75 8.05
C HIS A 96 -14.88 -5.73 9.10
N GLY A 97 -16.17 -5.75 9.41
CA GLY A 97 -16.78 -4.94 10.43
C GLY A 97 -17.49 -3.70 9.92
N LEU A 98 -18.25 -3.08 10.81
CA LEU A 98 -19.17 -1.99 10.50
C LEU A 98 -18.56 -0.83 9.70
N PRO A 99 -17.34 -0.35 9.96
CA PRO A 99 -16.77 0.75 9.17
C PRO A 99 -16.55 0.39 7.69
N VAL A 100 -16.17 -0.85 7.41
CA VAL A 100 -16.00 -1.35 6.03
C VAL A 100 -17.36 -1.56 5.38
N GLU A 101 -18.29 -2.20 6.07
CA GLU A 101 -19.66 -2.43 5.59
C GLU A 101 -20.35 -1.12 5.19
N ILE A 102 -20.29 -0.08 6.04
CA ILE A 102 -20.87 1.24 5.74
C ILE A 102 -20.25 1.86 4.47
N GLU A 103 -18.94 1.71 4.28
CA GLU A 103 -18.30 2.28 3.09
C GLU A 103 -18.64 1.51 1.82
N VAL A 104 -18.72 0.19 1.90
CA VAL A 104 -19.17 -0.65 0.79
C VAL A 104 -20.62 -0.35 0.44
N GLU A 105 -21.51 -0.23 1.42
CA GLU A 105 -22.93 0.14 1.20
C GLU A 105 -23.09 1.45 0.42
N LYS A 106 -22.24 2.43 0.67
CA LYS A 106 -22.27 3.71 -0.07
C LYS A 106 -21.87 3.54 -1.53
N GLN A 107 -20.95 2.63 -1.82
CA GLN A 107 -20.41 2.41 -3.16
C GLN A 107 -21.22 1.39 -3.98
N LEU A 108 -21.87 0.44 -3.31
CA LEU A 108 -22.63 -0.63 -3.93
C LEU A 108 -23.67 -0.16 -4.95
N PRO A 109 -24.48 0.88 -4.72
CA PRO A 109 -25.45 1.32 -5.72
C PRO A 109 -24.81 1.69 -7.05
N ALA A 110 -23.63 2.32 -7.04
CA ALA A 110 -22.91 2.65 -8.26
C ALA A 110 -22.38 1.41 -8.98
N LEU A 111 -21.85 0.45 -8.23
CA LEU A 111 -21.35 -0.82 -8.76
C LEU A 111 -22.48 -1.67 -9.36
N LEU A 112 -23.64 -1.74 -8.69
CA LEU A 112 -24.79 -2.50 -9.16
C LEU A 112 -25.39 -1.89 -10.43
N ARG A 113 -25.45 -0.56 -10.53
CA ARG A 113 -25.80 0.14 -11.79
C ARG A 113 -24.85 -0.22 -12.93
N ALA A 114 -23.56 -0.23 -12.66
CA ALA A 114 -22.55 -0.61 -13.64
C ALA A 114 -22.71 -2.07 -14.13
N ARG A 115 -23.29 -2.95 -13.30
CA ARG A 115 -23.66 -4.33 -13.65
C ARG A 115 -25.03 -4.45 -14.32
N GLY A 116 -25.74 -3.35 -14.56
CA GLY A 116 -27.02 -3.31 -15.25
C GLY A 116 -28.26 -3.52 -14.38
N MET A 117 -28.13 -3.45 -13.05
CA MET A 117 -29.26 -3.52 -12.13
C MET A 117 -30.06 -2.20 -12.19
N SER A 118 -31.38 -2.32 -12.22
CA SER A 118 -32.28 -1.15 -12.24
C SER A 118 -32.36 -0.42 -10.89
N GLU A 119 -32.71 0.86 -10.91
CA GLU A 119 -32.90 1.66 -9.69
C GLU A 119 -33.98 1.06 -8.77
N GLU A 120 -35.02 0.44 -9.36
CA GLU A 120 -36.11 -0.20 -8.59
C GLU A 120 -35.60 -1.44 -7.85
N GLU A 121 -34.71 -2.20 -8.47
CA GLU A 121 -34.08 -3.36 -7.85
C GLU A 121 -33.10 -2.94 -6.75
N ILE A 122 -32.26 -1.93 -7.01
CA ILE A 122 -31.31 -1.40 -6.01
C ILE A 122 -32.07 -0.83 -4.79
N ALA A 123 -33.16 -0.12 -5.00
CA ALA A 123 -33.97 0.47 -3.93
C ALA A 123 -34.66 -0.56 -2.99
N ARG A 124 -34.79 -1.81 -3.44
CA ARG A 124 -35.32 -2.90 -2.59
C ARG A 124 -34.35 -3.36 -1.52
N TYR A 125 -33.08 -3.05 -1.70
CA TYR A 125 -32.00 -3.46 -0.81
C TYR A 125 -31.40 -2.24 -0.13
N SER A 126 -31.21 -2.32 1.18
CA SER A 126 -30.46 -1.34 1.94
C SER A 126 -29.78 -2.03 3.12
N GLY A 127 -28.61 -1.56 3.52
CA GLY A 127 -27.85 -2.16 4.59
C GLY A 127 -27.36 -3.57 4.29
N LYS A 128 -27.32 -4.41 5.29
CA LYS A 128 -26.86 -5.81 5.20
C LYS A 128 -27.51 -6.61 4.07
N PRO A 129 -28.82 -6.53 3.78
CA PRO A 129 -29.41 -7.20 2.63
C PRO A 129 -28.83 -6.78 1.29
N LEU A 130 -28.32 -5.55 1.15
CA LEU A 130 -27.67 -5.11 -0.08
C LEU A 130 -26.33 -5.81 -0.28
N ILE A 131 -25.56 -5.98 0.78
CA ILE A 131 -24.28 -6.71 0.76
C ILE A 131 -24.51 -8.18 0.46
N GLU A 132 -25.52 -8.79 1.07
CA GLU A 132 -25.88 -10.18 0.84
C GLU A 132 -26.36 -10.43 -0.62
N ALA A 133 -27.08 -9.48 -1.21
CA ALA A 133 -27.49 -9.54 -2.62
C ALA A 133 -26.32 -9.35 -3.58
N PHE A 134 -25.30 -8.58 -3.19
CA PHE A 134 -24.06 -8.43 -3.97
C PHE A 134 -23.24 -9.72 -3.98
N GLY A 135 -23.19 -10.43 -2.87
CA GLY A 135 -22.45 -11.66 -2.67
C GLY A 135 -21.32 -11.50 -1.66
N VAL A 136 -21.27 -12.40 -0.70
CA VAL A 136 -20.26 -12.35 0.39
C VAL A 136 -18.84 -12.53 -0.14
N GLU A 137 -18.64 -13.36 -1.15
CA GLU A 137 -17.33 -13.56 -1.78
C GLU A 137 -16.83 -12.31 -2.50
N GLU A 138 -17.72 -11.56 -3.12
CA GLU A 138 -17.39 -10.35 -3.86
C GLU A 138 -17.25 -9.12 -2.95
N PHE A 139 -17.77 -9.19 -1.74
CA PHE A 139 -17.60 -8.17 -0.71
C PHE A 139 -16.18 -8.20 -0.12
N ASN A 140 -15.59 -9.37 0.03
CA ASN A 140 -14.24 -9.58 0.58
C ASN A 140 -13.15 -9.44 -0.48
#